data_cac611104507fb4f4132d5a35df71002
#
_entry.id   cac611104507fb4f4132d5a35df71002
#
_cell.length_a   1.000
_cell.length_b   1.000
_cell.length_c   1.000
_cell.angle_alpha   90.00
_cell.angle_beta   90.00
_cell.angle_gamma   90.00
#
_symmetry.space_group_name_H-M   'P 1'
#
loop_
_entity.id
_entity.type
_entity.pdbx_description
1 polymer ?
#
loop_
_entity_poly.entity_id
_entity_poly.type
_entity_poly.pdbx_seq_one_letter_code
_entity_poly.pdbx_strand_id
1 'polypeptide(L)'
;MSDISIPNFRFKKYTSNLVKTRLSKIATFNPKSSLPENFKYIDLESVLGTELVSYREETRESAPSRAQRVAQKGDVFYQMVRPYQKNNYLFYLNENNYVFSTGYAQLRPKVDSAFLLARLQEEGFVNKVIERCTGTSYPAINSKDLSRFSITIPEDLDEQSAIGSLFRTLDDLLTSYKDNLANYQSLKVTMLSKMFPKAGQTVPEIRLDGFEGEWKKDTLEPYLTESRISGDTGLTAKKITVKLWGKGVIEKEEKYAGSSNSQYFVRKAGQFIYSKLDFQNQAFGIIPNELDGYQSTLDLPTYDIQNIDPKFLLEYVMR
;
A
#
# COMPACT_ATOMS: atom_id res chain seq x y z
N MET A 1 -42.98 1.73 4.19
CA MET A 1 -42.11 0.90 3.31
C MET A 1 -40.74 1.58 3.32
N SER A 2 -39.71 0.94 3.90
CA SER A 2 -38.36 1.53 3.90
C SER A 2 -37.83 1.41 2.49
N ASP A 3 -37.49 2.54 1.84
CA ASP A 3 -36.84 2.58 0.55
C ASP A 3 -35.60 1.69 0.55
N ILE A 4 -35.66 0.56 -0.13
CA ILE A 4 -34.50 -0.26 -0.40
C ILE A 4 -33.82 0.43 -1.57
N SER A 5 -32.76 1.19 -1.30
CA SER A 5 -31.98 1.84 -2.35
C SER A 5 -31.35 0.77 -3.27
N ILE A 6 -31.68 0.84 -4.53
CA ILE A 6 -31.03 0.02 -5.57
C ILE A 6 -29.59 0.50 -5.67
N PRO A 7 -28.58 -0.39 -5.69
CA PRO A 7 -27.19 0.02 -5.84
C PRO A 7 -26.98 0.70 -7.19
N ASN A 8 -26.10 1.72 -7.21
CA ASN A 8 -25.76 2.46 -8.44
C ASN A 8 -25.14 1.55 -9.53
N PHE A 9 -24.55 0.42 -9.12
CA PHE A 9 -23.97 -0.59 -9.98
C PHE A 9 -24.58 -1.95 -9.68
N ARG A 10 -25.10 -2.62 -10.72
CA ARG A 10 -25.63 -3.98 -10.65
C ARG A 10 -25.34 -4.70 -11.97
N PHE A 11 -25.02 -5.98 -11.92
CA PHE A 11 -24.90 -6.78 -13.14
C PHE A 11 -26.25 -6.82 -13.87
N LYS A 12 -26.29 -6.40 -15.14
CA LYS A 12 -27.51 -6.24 -15.95
C LYS A 12 -28.40 -7.49 -16.01
N LYS A 13 -27.80 -8.67 -15.89
CA LYS A 13 -28.54 -9.95 -15.98
C LYS A 13 -29.34 -10.27 -14.73
N TYR A 14 -29.10 -9.60 -13.58
CA TYR A 14 -29.79 -9.88 -12.34
C TYR A 14 -30.86 -8.81 -12.07
N THR A 15 -32.08 -9.28 -11.90
CA THR A 15 -33.27 -8.43 -11.64
C THR A 15 -34.01 -8.86 -10.38
N SER A 16 -33.44 -9.80 -9.58
CA SER A 16 -34.02 -10.30 -8.36
C SER A 16 -34.27 -9.20 -7.34
N ASN A 17 -35.19 -9.42 -6.41
CA ASN A 17 -35.45 -8.47 -5.33
C ASN A 17 -34.26 -8.36 -4.39
N LEU A 18 -34.10 -7.17 -3.81
CA LEU A 18 -33.19 -6.93 -2.72
C LEU A 18 -33.96 -7.00 -1.40
N VAL A 19 -33.45 -7.76 -0.46
CA VAL A 19 -34.10 -7.95 0.84
C VAL A 19 -33.26 -7.44 1.99
N LYS A 20 -33.89 -6.73 2.91
CA LYS A 20 -33.26 -6.30 4.16
C LYS A 20 -33.36 -7.42 5.19
N THR A 21 -32.23 -7.93 5.64
CA THR A 21 -32.18 -9.04 6.60
C THR A 21 -31.15 -8.80 7.70
N ARG A 22 -31.36 -9.43 8.87
CA ARG A 22 -30.37 -9.37 9.95
C ARG A 22 -29.23 -10.34 9.73
N LEU A 23 -28.02 -9.99 10.18
CA LEU A 23 -26.85 -10.86 10.10
C LEU A 23 -27.09 -12.19 10.79
N SER A 24 -27.82 -12.22 11.93
CA SER A 24 -28.17 -13.45 12.64
C SER A 24 -29.04 -14.44 11.85
N LYS A 25 -29.73 -13.99 10.79
CA LYS A 25 -30.52 -14.86 9.92
C LYS A 25 -29.69 -15.54 8.84
N ILE A 26 -28.66 -14.85 8.36
CA ILE A 26 -27.82 -15.26 7.24
C ILE A 26 -26.47 -15.82 7.65
N ALA A 27 -26.12 -15.80 8.94
CA ALA A 27 -24.90 -16.41 9.45
C ALA A 27 -25.11 -16.94 10.88
N THR A 28 -24.43 -18.05 11.20
CA THR A 28 -24.31 -18.56 12.58
C THR A 28 -23.12 -17.85 13.24
N PHE A 29 -23.36 -17.16 14.35
CA PHE A 29 -22.34 -16.44 15.08
C PHE A 29 -21.63 -17.32 16.10
N ASN A 30 -20.31 -17.29 16.11
CA ASN A 30 -19.45 -17.95 17.09
C ASN A 30 -19.85 -19.41 17.34
N PRO A 31 -19.90 -20.26 16.29
CA PRO A 31 -20.26 -21.65 16.47
C PRO A 31 -19.35 -22.34 17.49
N LYS A 32 -19.91 -23.18 18.34
CA LYS A 32 -19.13 -23.92 19.34
C LYS A 32 -18.20 -24.91 18.66
N SER A 33 -16.98 -24.99 19.15
CA SER A 33 -15.94 -25.90 18.66
C SER A 33 -14.96 -26.23 19.79
N SER A 34 -14.28 -27.36 19.71
CA SER A 34 -13.18 -27.73 20.60
C SER A 34 -11.85 -27.31 20.00
N LEU A 35 -10.95 -26.81 20.83
CA LEU A 35 -9.60 -26.45 20.39
C LEU A 35 -8.82 -27.68 19.90
N PRO A 36 -8.13 -27.61 18.77
CA PRO A 36 -7.14 -28.59 18.36
C PRO A 36 -6.01 -28.72 19.39
N GLU A 37 -5.25 -29.81 19.36
CA GLU A 37 -4.09 -30.02 20.22
C GLU A 37 -2.99 -29.00 19.91
N ASN A 38 -2.68 -28.86 18.63
CA ASN A 38 -1.76 -27.87 18.11
C ASN A 38 -2.49 -27.00 17.08
N PHE A 39 -2.28 -25.69 17.14
CA PHE A 39 -2.98 -24.77 16.24
C PHE A 39 -2.20 -23.49 15.95
N LYS A 40 -2.58 -22.85 14.87
CA LYS A 40 -2.11 -21.52 14.44
C LYS A 40 -3.06 -20.46 15.01
N TYR A 41 -2.58 -19.69 15.98
CA TYR A 41 -3.37 -18.64 16.63
C TYR A 41 -3.32 -17.34 15.85
N ILE A 42 -4.49 -16.77 15.59
CA ILE A 42 -4.69 -15.52 14.86
C ILE A 42 -5.25 -14.47 15.83
N ASP A 43 -4.46 -13.45 16.13
CA ASP A 43 -4.90 -12.28 16.89
C ASP A 43 -5.28 -11.10 15.97
N LEU A 44 -5.55 -9.92 16.56
CA LEU A 44 -6.00 -8.75 15.81
C LEU A 44 -4.91 -8.12 14.93
N GLU A 45 -3.65 -8.43 15.18
CA GLU A 45 -2.50 -7.91 14.42
C GLU A 45 -2.12 -8.87 13.28
N SER A 46 -2.67 -10.08 13.31
CA SER A 46 -2.40 -11.14 12.33
C SER A 46 -3.14 -10.94 10.99
N VAL A 47 -4.11 -10.05 10.94
CA VAL A 47 -4.87 -9.73 9.72
C VAL A 47 -4.71 -8.25 9.39
N LEU A 48 -4.39 -7.96 8.12
CA LEU A 48 -4.31 -6.60 7.61
C LEU A 48 -5.22 -6.45 6.37
N GLY A 49 -6.26 -5.62 6.49
CA GLY A 49 -7.31 -5.57 5.49
C GLY A 49 -8.02 -6.92 5.37
N THR A 50 -7.87 -7.60 4.24
CA THR A 50 -8.41 -8.96 3.99
C THR A 50 -7.34 -10.04 3.93
N GLU A 51 -6.07 -9.71 4.26
CA GLU A 51 -4.93 -10.60 4.16
C GLU A 51 -4.50 -11.14 5.53
N LEU A 52 -4.22 -12.44 5.63
CA LEU A 52 -3.58 -13.05 6.79
C LEU A 52 -2.07 -12.89 6.66
N VAL A 53 -1.48 -12.03 7.50
CA VAL A 53 -0.06 -11.66 7.41
C VAL A 53 0.84 -12.43 8.39
N SER A 54 0.29 -12.99 9.46
CA SER A 54 1.06 -13.76 10.44
C SER A 54 0.18 -14.72 11.25
N TYR A 55 0.82 -15.63 11.97
CA TYR A 55 0.20 -16.46 13.00
C TYR A 55 1.26 -16.85 14.03
N ARG A 56 0.80 -17.35 15.20
CA ARG A 56 1.65 -17.98 16.20
C ARG A 56 1.25 -19.43 16.37
N GLU A 57 2.24 -20.31 16.48
CA GLU A 57 1.97 -21.70 16.82
C GLU A 57 1.74 -21.83 18.33
N GLU A 58 0.64 -22.45 18.70
CA GLU A 58 0.21 -22.64 20.08
C GLU A 58 -0.28 -24.07 20.29
N THR A 59 -0.21 -24.52 21.53
CA THR A 59 -0.81 -25.80 21.96
C THR A 59 -2.07 -25.52 22.76
N ARG A 60 -2.90 -26.55 22.97
CA ARG A 60 -4.08 -26.43 23.84
C ARG A 60 -3.70 -26.00 25.26
N GLU A 61 -2.53 -26.44 25.76
CA GLU A 61 -2.06 -26.15 27.12
C GLU A 61 -1.57 -24.70 27.23
N SER A 62 -0.89 -24.19 26.21
CA SER A 62 -0.36 -22.82 26.18
C SER A 62 -1.36 -21.79 25.62
N ALA A 63 -2.57 -22.23 25.24
CA ALA A 63 -3.55 -21.43 24.52
C ALA A 63 -3.89 -20.11 25.25
N PRO A 64 -3.77 -18.96 24.58
CA PRO A 64 -4.28 -17.71 25.13
C PRO A 64 -5.77 -17.83 25.44
N SER A 65 -6.24 -17.23 26.53
CA SER A 65 -7.66 -17.27 26.93
C SER A 65 -8.63 -16.79 25.85
N ARG A 66 -8.13 -15.98 24.91
CA ARG A 66 -8.87 -15.48 23.75
C ARG A 66 -8.87 -16.43 22.55
N ALA A 67 -8.14 -17.52 22.55
CA ALA A 67 -8.09 -18.51 21.48
C ALA A 67 -9.35 -19.39 21.51
N GLN A 68 -10.44 -18.96 20.87
CA GLN A 68 -11.74 -19.63 21.02
C GLN A 68 -12.50 -19.84 19.69
N ARG A 69 -12.03 -19.27 18.58
CA ARG A 69 -12.75 -19.30 17.31
C ARG A 69 -12.05 -20.23 16.32
N VAL A 70 -12.36 -21.53 16.41
CA VAL A 70 -11.79 -22.53 15.49
C VAL A 70 -12.38 -22.32 14.10
N ALA A 71 -11.52 -22.01 13.13
CA ALA A 71 -11.91 -21.70 11.78
C ALA A 71 -12.36 -22.94 11.00
N GLN A 72 -13.36 -22.75 10.15
CA GLN A 72 -13.74 -23.69 9.09
C GLN A 72 -13.80 -22.95 7.76
N LYS A 73 -13.51 -23.66 6.69
CA LYS A 73 -13.55 -23.07 5.34
C LYS A 73 -14.89 -22.40 5.06
N GLY A 74 -14.86 -21.16 4.63
CA GLY A 74 -16.03 -20.33 4.39
C GLY A 74 -16.43 -19.44 5.58
N ASP A 75 -15.82 -19.57 6.76
CA ASP A 75 -16.09 -18.68 7.88
C ASP A 75 -15.54 -17.27 7.61
N VAL A 76 -16.31 -16.25 7.95
CA VAL A 76 -15.91 -14.83 7.91
C VAL A 76 -15.61 -14.38 9.33
N PHE A 77 -14.42 -13.81 9.53
CA PHE A 77 -13.97 -13.25 10.80
C PHE A 77 -14.07 -11.73 10.73
N TYR A 78 -14.98 -11.17 11.52
CA TYR A 78 -15.20 -9.72 11.61
C TYR A 78 -14.49 -9.15 12.83
N GLN A 79 -13.59 -8.16 12.61
CA GLN A 79 -12.86 -7.48 13.68
C GLN A 79 -13.84 -6.64 14.52
N MET A 80 -14.04 -7.01 15.79
CA MET A 80 -14.97 -6.33 16.70
C MET A 80 -14.32 -5.16 17.45
N VAL A 81 -13.00 -5.12 17.56
CA VAL A 81 -12.23 -4.05 18.20
C VAL A 81 -11.63 -3.18 17.11
N ARG A 82 -11.87 -1.85 17.16
CA ARG A 82 -11.47 -0.91 16.10
C ARG A 82 -12.00 -1.31 14.71
N PRO A 83 -13.31 -1.51 14.56
CA PRO A 83 -13.87 -2.02 13.30
C PRO A 83 -13.62 -1.12 12.10
N TYR A 84 -13.25 0.15 12.32
CA TYR A 84 -12.84 1.08 11.26
C TYR A 84 -11.56 0.67 10.52
N GLN A 85 -10.74 -0.21 11.11
CA GLN A 85 -9.55 -0.75 10.45
C GLN A 85 -9.90 -1.75 9.34
N LYS A 86 -11.11 -2.32 9.37
CA LYS A 86 -11.62 -3.27 8.38
C LYS A 86 -10.74 -4.53 8.20
N ASN A 87 -10.00 -4.94 9.24
CA ASN A 87 -9.19 -6.14 9.22
C ASN A 87 -10.07 -7.38 9.39
N ASN A 88 -10.89 -7.67 8.39
CA ASN A 88 -11.80 -8.80 8.37
C ASN A 88 -11.28 -9.87 7.42
N TYR A 89 -11.43 -11.14 7.78
CA TYR A 89 -10.84 -12.23 7.03
C TYR A 89 -11.85 -13.29 6.63
N LEU A 90 -11.76 -13.76 5.41
CA LEU A 90 -12.51 -14.91 4.91
C LEU A 90 -11.58 -16.13 4.90
N PHE A 91 -11.90 -17.13 5.71
CA PHE A 91 -11.09 -18.33 5.84
C PHE A 91 -11.35 -19.29 4.68
N TYR A 92 -10.38 -19.41 3.77
CA TYR A 92 -10.47 -20.30 2.61
C TYR A 92 -9.48 -21.47 2.62
N LEU A 93 -8.64 -21.55 3.66
CA LEU A 93 -7.66 -22.61 3.77
C LEU A 93 -8.34 -23.97 4.02
N ASN A 94 -7.72 -25.03 3.56
CA ASN A 94 -8.23 -26.40 3.78
C ASN A 94 -7.79 -26.98 5.14
N GLU A 95 -6.91 -26.29 5.85
CA GLU A 95 -6.42 -26.66 7.17
C GLU A 95 -7.49 -26.33 8.24
N ASN A 96 -7.62 -27.17 9.24
CA ASN A 96 -8.64 -27.04 10.30
C ASN A 96 -8.05 -26.72 11.68
N ASN A 97 -6.78 -26.30 11.73
CA ASN A 97 -6.05 -25.98 12.94
C ASN A 97 -5.77 -24.48 13.11
N TYR A 98 -6.58 -23.62 12.51
CA TYR A 98 -6.52 -22.19 12.76
C TYR A 98 -7.53 -21.78 13.82
N VAL A 99 -7.07 -20.97 14.78
CA VAL A 99 -7.91 -20.49 15.88
C VAL A 99 -7.79 -18.97 16.00
N PHE A 100 -8.88 -18.28 15.79
CA PHE A 100 -8.95 -16.83 15.90
C PHE A 100 -9.27 -16.38 17.33
N SER A 101 -8.77 -15.20 17.66
CA SER A 101 -9.06 -14.50 18.92
C SER A 101 -10.53 -14.16 19.05
N THR A 102 -11.03 -14.09 20.28
CA THR A 102 -12.35 -13.52 20.61
C THR A 102 -12.50 -12.06 20.26
N GLY A 103 -11.43 -11.37 19.84
CA GLY A 103 -11.50 -10.03 19.23
C GLY A 103 -12.22 -10.05 17.89
N TYR A 104 -12.39 -11.22 17.27
CA TYR A 104 -13.23 -11.44 16.09
C TYR A 104 -14.58 -12.05 16.45
N ALA A 105 -15.64 -11.60 15.79
CA ALA A 105 -16.85 -12.38 15.63
C ALA A 105 -16.62 -13.36 14.47
N GLN A 106 -16.80 -14.66 14.73
CA GLN A 106 -16.81 -15.69 13.71
C GLN A 106 -18.23 -15.83 13.16
N LEU A 107 -18.40 -15.58 11.88
CA LEU A 107 -19.64 -15.73 11.15
C LEU A 107 -19.50 -16.94 10.23
N ARG A 108 -20.39 -17.93 10.39
CA ARG A 108 -20.53 -19.05 9.44
C ARG A 108 -21.71 -18.77 8.54
N PRO A 109 -21.45 -18.29 7.30
CA PRO A 109 -22.49 -17.83 6.40
C PRO A 109 -23.42 -18.93 5.93
N LYS A 110 -24.67 -18.55 5.66
CA LYS A 110 -25.68 -19.31 4.90
C LYS A 110 -25.89 -18.73 3.51
N VAL A 111 -25.17 -17.67 3.20
CA VAL A 111 -25.09 -16.94 1.92
C VAL A 111 -23.69 -17.09 1.39
N ASP A 112 -23.39 -16.54 0.21
CA ASP A 112 -22.02 -16.55 -0.31
C ASP A 112 -21.06 -15.83 0.66
N SER A 113 -19.97 -16.50 1.03
CA SER A 113 -19.03 -16.02 2.06
C SER A 113 -18.25 -14.80 1.60
N ALA A 114 -17.83 -14.75 0.33
CA ALA A 114 -17.08 -13.63 -0.22
C ALA A 114 -17.99 -12.42 -0.39
N PHE A 115 -19.23 -12.63 -0.82
CA PHE A 115 -20.25 -11.58 -0.84
C PHE A 115 -20.47 -11.00 0.56
N LEU A 116 -20.62 -11.87 1.58
CA LEU A 116 -20.81 -11.38 2.95
C LEU A 116 -19.62 -10.56 3.41
N LEU A 117 -18.38 -11.02 3.18
CA LEU A 117 -17.18 -10.24 3.49
C LEU A 117 -17.23 -8.86 2.84
N ALA A 118 -17.49 -8.79 1.53
CA ALA A 118 -17.57 -7.52 0.80
C ALA A 118 -18.62 -6.56 1.40
N ARG A 119 -19.80 -7.08 1.78
CA ARG A 119 -20.85 -6.28 2.44
C ARG A 119 -20.45 -5.76 3.81
N LEU A 120 -19.65 -6.52 4.58
CA LEU A 120 -19.15 -6.11 5.89
C LEU A 120 -18.00 -5.09 5.79
N GLN A 121 -17.34 -4.96 4.62
CA GLN A 121 -16.29 -3.98 4.34
C GLN A 121 -16.83 -2.62 3.87
N GLU A 122 -18.11 -2.54 3.52
CA GLU A 122 -18.73 -1.32 3.01
C GLU A 122 -18.73 -0.20 4.05
N GLU A 123 -18.34 1.02 3.62
CA GLU A 123 -18.29 2.21 4.49
C GLU A 123 -19.59 2.45 5.27
N GLY A 124 -20.73 2.37 4.57
CA GLY A 124 -22.04 2.60 5.19
C GLY A 124 -22.39 1.57 6.27
N PHE A 125 -21.88 0.32 6.15
CA PHE A 125 -22.04 -0.68 7.21
C PHE A 125 -21.08 -0.40 8.36
N VAL A 126 -19.81 -0.16 8.07
CA VAL A 126 -18.77 0.11 9.08
C VAL A 126 -19.14 1.33 9.94
N ASN A 127 -19.59 2.42 9.33
CA ASN A 127 -20.03 3.63 10.05
C ASN A 127 -21.18 3.34 11.03
N LYS A 128 -22.18 2.57 10.59
CA LYS A 128 -23.27 2.13 11.48
C LYS A 128 -22.78 1.28 12.65
N VAL A 129 -21.77 0.46 12.44
CA VAL A 129 -21.16 -0.34 13.52
C VAL A 129 -20.40 0.57 14.48
N ILE A 130 -19.62 1.53 13.98
CA ILE A 130 -18.87 2.50 14.80
C ILE A 130 -19.82 3.30 15.70
N GLU A 131 -20.96 3.75 15.19
CA GLU A 131 -21.99 4.45 15.97
C GLU A 131 -22.53 3.65 17.18
N ARG A 132 -22.41 2.33 17.12
CA ARG A 132 -22.84 1.40 18.21
C ARG A 132 -21.69 0.90 19.07
N CYS A 133 -20.46 1.24 18.72
CA CYS A 133 -19.31 0.86 19.53
C CYS A 133 -19.29 1.59 20.87
N THR A 134 -18.74 0.94 21.88
CA THR A 134 -18.40 1.52 23.17
C THR A 134 -16.90 1.73 23.29
N GLY A 135 -16.48 2.73 24.07
CA GLY A 135 -15.08 3.09 24.25
C GLY A 135 -14.60 4.14 23.24
N THR A 136 -13.91 5.17 23.71
CA THR A 136 -13.42 6.28 22.88
C THR A 136 -12.10 5.96 22.19
N SER A 137 -11.10 5.48 22.94
CA SER A 137 -9.76 5.19 22.38
C SER A 137 -9.71 3.82 21.67
N TYR A 138 -10.51 2.88 22.09
CA TYR A 138 -10.61 1.54 21.56
C TYR A 138 -12.06 1.16 21.31
N PRO A 139 -12.71 1.74 20.29
CA PRO A 139 -14.11 1.45 20.02
C PRO A 139 -14.28 -0.03 19.72
N ALA A 140 -15.24 -0.68 20.41
CA ALA A 140 -15.51 -2.08 20.27
C ALA A 140 -17.02 -2.37 20.27
N ILE A 141 -17.39 -3.42 19.54
CA ILE A 141 -18.75 -3.96 19.52
C ILE A 141 -18.73 -5.43 19.97
N ASN A 142 -19.76 -5.88 20.64
CA ASN A 142 -19.89 -7.30 20.96
C ASN A 142 -20.63 -8.07 19.84
N SER A 143 -20.43 -9.38 19.77
CA SER A 143 -21.00 -10.22 18.71
C SER A 143 -22.54 -10.28 18.74
N LYS A 144 -23.16 -10.12 19.90
CA LYS A 144 -24.63 -10.11 20.05
C LYS A 144 -25.22 -8.86 19.40
N ASP A 145 -24.62 -7.69 19.61
CA ASP A 145 -25.08 -6.45 19.00
C ASP A 145 -24.77 -6.45 17.50
N LEU A 146 -23.57 -6.90 17.09
CA LEU A 146 -23.24 -7.08 15.68
C LEU A 146 -24.26 -7.97 14.95
N SER A 147 -24.69 -9.06 15.56
CA SER A 147 -25.65 -10.01 14.97
C SER A 147 -27.02 -9.41 14.65
N ARG A 148 -27.38 -8.30 15.31
CA ARG A 148 -28.67 -7.59 15.13
C ARG A 148 -28.66 -6.60 13.97
N PHE A 149 -27.48 -6.24 13.44
CA PHE A 149 -27.42 -5.37 12.29
C PHE A 149 -28.11 -5.99 11.09
N SER A 150 -28.76 -5.13 10.33
CA SER A 150 -29.39 -5.53 9.07
C SER A 150 -28.59 -5.00 7.89
N ILE A 151 -28.47 -5.86 6.89
CA ILE A 151 -27.88 -5.53 5.57
C ILE A 151 -28.90 -5.84 4.48
N THR A 152 -28.77 -5.18 3.36
CA THR A 152 -29.55 -5.46 2.16
C THR A 152 -28.75 -6.42 1.28
N ILE A 153 -29.38 -7.51 0.85
CA ILE A 153 -28.76 -8.55 0.02
C ILE A 153 -29.68 -8.90 -1.16
N PRO A 154 -29.14 -9.33 -2.31
CA PRO A 154 -29.95 -9.98 -3.34
C PRO A 154 -30.56 -11.28 -2.81
N GLU A 155 -31.77 -11.62 -3.22
CA GLU A 155 -32.36 -12.93 -2.94
C GLU A 155 -31.70 -14.04 -3.77
N ASP A 156 -31.22 -13.69 -4.96
CA ASP A 156 -30.55 -14.59 -5.89
C ASP A 156 -29.13 -14.92 -5.42
N LEU A 157 -28.87 -16.19 -5.17
CA LEU A 157 -27.57 -16.71 -4.72
C LEU A 157 -26.51 -16.61 -5.83
N ASP A 158 -26.89 -16.70 -7.09
CA ASP A 158 -25.96 -16.56 -8.21
C ASP A 158 -25.48 -15.09 -8.33
N GLU A 159 -26.35 -14.13 -8.02
CA GLU A 159 -25.96 -12.72 -7.94
C GLU A 159 -24.99 -12.48 -6.78
N GLN A 160 -25.28 -13.04 -5.60
CA GLN A 160 -24.38 -12.95 -4.46
C GLN A 160 -23.01 -13.53 -4.80
N SER A 161 -22.97 -14.72 -5.41
CA SER A 161 -21.73 -15.39 -5.80
C SER A 161 -20.96 -14.62 -6.87
N ALA A 162 -21.66 -14.01 -7.84
CA ALA A 162 -21.02 -13.16 -8.85
C ALA A 162 -20.36 -11.91 -8.23
N ILE A 163 -21.05 -11.26 -7.27
CA ILE A 163 -20.51 -10.11 -6.54
C ILE A 163 -19.31 -10.55 -5.69
N GLY A 164 -19.44 -11.63 -4.93
CA GLY A 164 -18.38 -12.16 -4.09
C GLY A 164 -17.12 -12.54 -4.90
N SER A 165 -17.31 -13.19 -6.04
CA SER A 165 -16.23 -13.55 -6.96
C SER A 165 -15.52 -12.34 -7.55
N LEU A 166 -16.26 -11.28 -7.90
CA LEU A 166 -15.66 -10.03 -8.38
C LEU A 166 -14.72 -9.43 -7.34
N PHE A 167 -15.17 -9.26 -6.10
CA PHE A 167 -14.34 -8.66 -5.05
C PHE A 167 -13.14 -9.54 -4.71
N ARG A 168 -13.31 -10.87 -4.65
CA ARG A 168 -12.18 -11.78 -4.45
C ARG A 168 -11.15 -11.68 -5.57
N THR A 169 -11.59 -11.62 -6.83
CA THR A 169 -10.67 -11.43 -7.96
C THR A 169 -9.91 -10.11 -7.86
N LEU A 170 -10.55 -9.04 -7.40
CA LEU A 170 -9.89 -7.76 -7.20
C LEU A 170 -8.86 -7.83 -6.05
N ASP A 171 -9.18 -8.49 -4.94
CA ASP A 171 -8.25 -8.70 -3.84
C ASP A 171 -7.03 -9.53 -4.29
N ASP A 172 -7.25 -10.63 -5.02
CA ASP A 172 -6.19 -11.48 -5.58
C ASP A 172 -5.27 -10.70 -6.55
N LEU A 173 -5.86 -9.84 -7.40
CA LEU A 173 -5.10 -8.96 -8.30
C LEU A 173 -4.27 -7.94 -7.52
N LEU A 174 -4.85 -7.30 -6.51
CA LEU A 174 -4.13 -6.33 -5.67
C LEU A 174 -2.94 -6.98 -4.96
N THR A 175 -3.11 -8.18 -4.41
CA THR A 175 -2.03 -8.95 -3.79
C THR A 175 -0.94 -9.28 -4.82
N SER A 176 -1.32 -9.79 -6.00
CA SER A 176 -0.36 -10.09 -7.08
C SER A 176 0.43 -8.86 -7.53
N TYR A 177 -0.20 -7.69 -7.63
CA TYR A 177 0.51 -6.45 -7.97
C TYR A 177 1.49 -6.01 -6.88
N LYS A 178 1.13 -6.16 -5.59
CA LYS A 178 2.05 -5.86 -4.48
C LYS A 178 3.28 -6.77 -4.51
N ASP A 179 3.08 -8.08 -4.71
CA ASP A 179 4.16 -9.06 -4.80
C ASP A 179 5.07 -8.77 -6.00
N ASN A 180 4.50 -8.47 -7.16
CA ASN A 180 5.27 -8.09 -8.34
C ASN A 180 6.08 -6.82 -8.10
N LEU A 181 5.50 -5.80 -7.45
CA LEU A 181 6.23 -4.58 -7.10
C LEU A 181 7.42 -4.87 -6.18
N ALA A 182 7.22 -5.70 -5.14
CA ALA A 182 8.30 -6.10 -4.23
C ALA A 182 9.41 -6.86 -4.97
N ASN A 183 9.03 -7.77 -5.88
CA ASN A 183 9.98 -8.51 -6.72
C ASN A 183 10.79 -7.58 -7.63
N TYR A 184 10.16 -6.61 -8.29
CA TYR A 184 10.87 -5.63 -9.13
C TYR A 184 11.78 -4.72 -8.32
N GLN A 185 11.37 -4.30 -7.12
CA GLN A 185 12.22 -3.53 -6.22
C GLN A 185 13.46 -4.33 -5.79
N SER A 186 13.29 -5.60 -5.42
CA SER A 186 14.38 -6.52 -5.09
C SER A 186 15.31 -6.75 -6.27
N LEU A 187 14.74 -6.96 -7.46
CA LEU A 187 15.51 -7.12 -8.71
C LEU A 187 16.32 -5.85 -9.01
N LYS A 188 15.72 -4.66 -8.89
CA LYS A 188 16.44 -3.38 -9.08
C LYS A 188 17.66 -3.30 -8.16
N VAL A 189 17.50 -3.56 -6.86
CA VAL A 189 18.60 -3.54 -5.89
C VAL A 189 19.70 -4.54 -6.28
N THR A 190 19.32 -5.75 -6.66
CA THR A 190 20.25 -6.79 -7.09
C THR A 190 21.00 -6.37 -8.35
N MET A 191 20.33 -5.84 -9.36
CA MET A 191 20.96 -5.40 -10.60
C MET A 191 21.92 -4.23 -10.33
N LEU A 192 21.50 -3.24 -9.55
CA LEU A 192 22.37 -2.12 -9.16
C LEU A 192 23.64 -2.60 -8.44
N SER A 193 23.55 -3.61 -7.60
CA SER A 193 24.72 -4.15 -6.89
C SER A 193 25.67 -4.95 -7.80
N LYS A 194 25.16 -5.56 -8.87
CA LYS A 194 25.91 -6.49 -9.73
C LYS A 194 26.35 -5.91 -11.08
N MET A 195 25.59 -4.96 -11.62
CA MET A 195 25.89 -4.34 -12.92
C MET A 195 26.91 -3.19 -12.85
N PHE A 196 27.30 -2.82 -11.64
CA PHE A 196 28.39 -1.86 -11.41
C PHE A 196 29.58 -2.55 -10.75
N PRO A 197 30.82 -2.20 -11.10
CA PRO A 197 32.00 -2.75 -10.46
C PRO A 197 32.04 -2.41 -8.96
N LYS A 198 32.43 -3.35 -8.12
CA LYS A 198 32.67 -3.12 -6.70
C LYS A 198 33.97 -2.30 -6.50
N ALA A 199 34.16 -1.75 -5.31
CA ALA A 199 35.36 -1.03 -4.97
C ALA A 199 36.62 -1.87 -5.26
N GLY A 200 37.55 -1.31 -6.05
CA GLY A 200 38.77 -2.01 -6.48
C GLY A 200 38.59 -2.95 -7.68
N GLN A 201 37.40 -3.06 -8.24
CA GLN A 201 37.16 -3.82 -9.47
C GLN A 201 36.86 -2.88 -10.65
N THR A 202 37.16 -3.35 -11.86
CA THR A 202 36.94 -2.63 -13.13
C THR A 202 35.89 -3.33 -14.01
N VAL A 203 35.45 -4.54 -13.61
CA VAL A 203 34.44 -5.31 -14.34
C VAL A 203 33.28 -5.63 -13.41
N PRO A 204 32.03 -5.36 -13.80
CA PRO A 204 30.86 -5.75 -13.02
C PRO A 204 30.62 -7.27 -13.05
N GLU A 205 29.91 -7.81 -12.05
CA GLU A 205 29.54 -9.24 -12.01
C GLU A 205 28.56 -9.63 -13.12
N ILE A 206 27.65 -8.73 -13.48
CA ILE A 206 26.68 -8.93 -14.56
C ILE A 206 26.84 -7.79 -15.57
N ARG A 207 26.81 -8.15 -16.84
CA ARG A 207 26.88 -7.22 -17.95
C ARG A 207 25.89 -7.65 -19.03
N LEU A 208 25.33 -6.68 -19.74
CA LEU A 208 24.48 -6.98 -20.89
C LEU A 208 25.32 -7.54 -22.03
N ASP A 209 24.74 -8.42 -22.81
CA ASP A 209 25.41 -9.00 -23.99
C ASP A 209 25.83 -7.91 -24.97
N GLY A 210 27.02 -8.10 -25.59
CA GLY A 210 27.58 -7.11 -26.51
C GLY A 210 28.42 -6.01 -25.88
N PHE A 211 28.52 -5.96 -24.54
CA PHE A 211 29.40 -5.02 -23.85
C PHE A 211 30.55 -5.75 -23.15
N GLU A 212 31.76 -5.43 -23.54
CA GLU A 212 33.00 -6.10 -23.07
C GLU A 212 34.02 -5.05 -22.57
N GLY A 213 35.12 -5.55 -21.98
CA GLY A 213 36.22 -4.72 -21.52
C GLY A 213 36.08 -4.16 -20.11
N GLU A 214 37.08 -3.48 -19.65
CA GLU A 214 37.13 -2.88 -18.31
C GLU A 214 36.49 -1.48 -18.29
N TRP A 215 35.85 -1.14 -17.18
CA TRP A 215 35.41 0.24 -16.95
C TRP A 215 36.63 1.11 -16.61
N LYS A 216 36.71 2.26 -17.24
CA LYS A 216 37.73 3.24 -16.95
C LYS A 216 37.27 4.18 -15.84
N LYS A 217 38.15 4.46 -14.90
CA LYS A 217 37.92 5.47 -13.89
C LYS A 217 38.22 6.85 -14.52
N ASP A 218 37.29 7.77 -14.40
CA ASP A 218 37.39 9.13 -14.89
C ASP A 218 36.85 10.13 -13.84
N THR A 219 37.10 11.41 -14.06
CA THR A 219 36.50 12.51 -13.29
C THR A 219 35.13 12.88 -13.86
N LEU A 220 34.33 13.61 -13.11
CA LEU A 220 33.03 14.12 -13.61
C LEU A 220 33.18 15.38 -14.48
N GLU A 221 34.34 16.01 -14.46
CA GLU A 221 34.61 17.30 -15.16
C GLU A 221 34.27 17.26 -16.67
N PRO A 222 34.64 16.19 -17.45
CA PRO A 222 34.30 16.13 -18.86
C PRO A 222 32.82 15.92 -19.15
N TYR A 223 32.03 15.55 -18.16
CA TYR A 223 30.62 15.16 -18.29
C TYR A 223 29.65 16.20 -17.74
N LEU A 224 30.14 17.15 -16.91
CA LEU A 224 29.28 18.09 -16.18
C LEU A 224 29.81 19.52 -16.30
N THR A 225 29.01 20.43 -16.87
CA THR A 225 29.31 21.83 -16.90
C THR A 225 28.33 22.62 -16.05
N GLU A 226 28.82 23.37 -15.05
CA GLU A 226 27.95 24.13 -14.15
C GLU A 226 27.13 25.18 -14.93
N SER A 227 25.84 25.21 -14.74
CA SER A 227 24.91 26.16 -15.33
C SER A 227 24.57 27.28 -14.36
N ARG A 228 24.83 28.56 -14.79
CA ARG A 228 24.58 29.75 -13.97
C ARG A 228 23.79 30.82 -14.77
N ILE A 229 22.68 30.43 -15.36
CA ILE A 229 21.79 31.33 -16.07
C ILE A 229 21.10 32.24 -15.06
N SER A 230 21.34 33.53 -15.07
CA SER A 230 20.70 34.48 -14.14
C SER A 230 19.17 34.45 -14.29
N GLY A 231 18.49 34.37 -13.17
CA GLY A 231 17.04 34.40 -13.06
C GLY A 231 16.55 35.59 -12.24
N ASP A 232 15.40 35.43 -11.63
CA ASP A 232 14.72 36.46 -10.85
C ASP A 232 15.23 36.54 -9.39
N THR A 233 14.57 37.40 -8.62
CA THR A 233 14.75 37.44 -7.17
C THR A 233 13.87 36.45 -6.48
N GLY A 234 14.09 36.24 -5.17
CA GLY A 234 13.28 35.33 -4.38
C GLY A 234 11.79 35.67 -4.27
N LEU A 235 11.38 36.89 -4.72
CA LEU A 235 9.97 37.32 -4.70
C LEU A 235 9.15 36.74 -5.86
N THR A 236 9.76 36.61 -7.03
CA THR A 236 9.06 36.32 -8.30
C THR A 236 9.44 34.98 -8.91
N ALA A 237 10.57 34.40 -8.46
CA ALA A 237 11.06 33.14 -8.99
C ALA A 237 10.09 31.96 -8.68
N LYS A 238 9.75 31.20 -9.73
CA LYS A 238 9.16 29.84 -9.53
C LYS A 238 10.25 28.89 -9.08
N LYS A 239 10.11 28.31 -7.90
CA LYS A 239 11.20 27.62 -7.22
C LYS A 239 11.08 26.11 -7.30
N ILE A 240 12.23 25.43 -7.35
CA ILE A 240 12.31 23.98 -7.24
C ILE A 240 13.03 23.55 -5.96
N THR A 241 12.78 22.31 -5.57
CA THR A 241 13.51 21.61 -4.51
C THR A 241 13.84 20.19 -4.92
N VAL A 242 14.92 19.65 -4.36
CA VAL A 242 15.35 18.27 -4.58
C VAL A 242 14.94 17.42 -3.40
N LYS A 243 14.22 16.34 -3.64
CA LYS A 243 13.82 15.37 -2.61
C LYS A 243 15.00 14.50 -2.20
N LEU A 244 15.06 14.16 -0.89
CA LEU A 244 16.05 13.25 -0.36
C LEU A 244 15.96 11.86 -1.00
N TRP A 245 17.08 11.13 -0.97
CA TRP A 245 17.19 9.74 -1.42
C TRP A 245 16.80 9.54 -2.88
N GLY A 246 17.21 10.47 -3.75
CA GLY A 246 16.97 10.40 -5.20
C GLY A 246 15.51 10.38 -5.61
N LYS A 247 14.60 10.85 -4.75
CA LYS A 247 13.15 10.85 -5.05
C LYS A 247 12.72 11.93 -6.04
N GLY A 248 13.69 12.58 -6.72
CA GLY A 248 13.45 13.51 -7.82
C GLY A 248 13.40 14.97 -7.41
N VAL A 249 13.07 15.79 -8.40
CA VAL A 249 12.96 17.25 -8.30
C VAL A 249 11.50 17.63 -8.42
N ILE A 250 11.04 18.54 -7.57
CA ILE A 250 9.65 19.01 -7.55
C ILE A 250 9.58 20.53 -7.43
N GLU A 251 8.45 21.10 -7.76
CA GLU A 251 8.13 22.49 -7.43
C GLU A 251 8.17 22.67 -5.90
N LYS A 252 8.76 23.78 -5.46
CA LYS A 252 8.82 24.12 -4.04
C LYS A 252 7.57 24.87 -3.64
N GLU A 253 6.76 24.27 -2.77
CA GLU A 253 5.64 24.97 -2.12
C GLU A 253 6.18 26.05 -1.17
N GLU A 254 5.78 27.30 -1.38
CA GLU A 254 6.20 28.41 -0.56
C GLU A 254 5.16 28.71 0.51
N LYS A 255 5.59 28.69 1.76
CA LYS A 255 4.78 29.13 2.89
C LYS A 255 4.93 30.62 3.18
N TYR A 256 6.00 31.26 2.72
CA TYR A 256 6.33 32.66 2.96
C TYR A 256 6.95 33.27 1.70
N ALA A 257 6.72 34.57 1.48
CA ALA A 257 7.37 35.30 0.40
C ALA A 257 8.90 35.24 0.54
N GLY A 258 9.59 35.04 -0.57
CA GLY A 258 11.04 35.04 -0.61
C GLY A 258 11.64 36.44 -0.43
N SER A 259 12.98 36.53 -0.30
CA SER A 259 13.70 37.78 -0.16
C SER A 259 14.03 38.39 -1.54
N SER A 260 13.88 39.71 -1.67
CA SER A 260 14.35 40.45 -2.85
C SER A 260 15.88 40.43 -3.01
N ASN A 261 16.62 40.16 -1.93
CA ASN A 261 18.09 40.12 -1.92
C ASN A 261 18.65 38.73 -2.34
N SER A 262 17.81 37.74 -2.56
CA SER A 262 18.25 36.40 -2.95
C SER A 262 18.25 36.28 -4.48
N GLN A 263 19.42 36.08 -5.08
CA GLN A 263 19.57 35.80 -6.51
C GLN A 263 19.20 34.34 -6.77
N TYR A 264 18.34 34.13 -7.75
CA TYR A 264 17.97 32.81 -8.27
C TYR A 264 18.56 32.62 -9.67
N PHE A 265 18.70 31.36 -10.05
CA PHE A 265 19.23 30.93 -11.33
C PHE A 265 18.23 30.06 -12.05
N VAL A 266 18.03 30.31 -13.34
CA VAL A 266 17.15 29.51 -14.20
C VAL A 266 17.73 28.11 -14.38
N ARG A 267 16.88 27.11 -14.25
CA ARG A 267 17.20 25.69 -14.39
C ARG A 267 16.50 25.12 -15.61
N LYS A 268 17.16 24.23 -16.33
CA LYS A 268 16.63 23.63 -17.53
C LYS A 268 16.35 22.17 -17.37
N ALA A 269 15.32 21.66 -18.06
CA ALA A 269 15.06 20.25 -18.15
C ALA A 269 16.29 19.46 -18.61
N GLY A 270 16.48 18.26 -18.04
CA GLY A 270 17.62 17.40 -18.33
C GLY A 270 18.91 17.74 -17.56
N GLN A 271 19.00 18.87 -16.87
CA GLN A 271 20.16 19.19 -16.04
C GLN A 271 20.24 18.29 -14.80
N PHE A 272 21.44 17.90 -14.40
CA PHE A 272 21.71 17.31 -13.09
C PHE A 272 21.68 18.41 -12.02
N ILE A 273 21.01 18.14 -10.91
CA ILE A 273 20.89 19.05 -9.78
C ILE A 273 21.12 18.29 -8.47
N TYR A 274 21.75 18.94 -7.48
CA TYR A 274 21.85 18.41 -6.14
C TYR A 274 21.72 19.51 -5.07
N SER A 275 21.41 19.10 -3.83
CA SER A 275 21.41 19.98 -2.66
C SER A 275 22.77 19.90 -1.95
N LYS A 276 23.45 21.04 -1.80
CA LYS A 276 24.68 21.12 -0.99
C LYS A 276 24.43 20.79 0.46
N LEU A 277 23.27 21.20 1.00
CA LEU A 277 22.92 21.02 2.41
C LEU A 277 22.55 19.57 2.71
N ASP A 278 21.92 18.90 1.76
CA ASP A 278 21.43 17.53 1.89
C ASP A 278 22.21 16.53 1.02
N PHE A 279 23.47 16.81 0.77
CA PHE A 279 24.31 15.97 -0.09
C PHE A 279 24.44 14.56 0.46
N GLN A 280 24.66 14.41 1.76
CA GLN A 280 24.75 13.10 2.44
C GLN A 280 23.42 12.35 2.45
N ASN A 281 22.30 13.05 2.33
CA ASN A 281 20.96 12.49 2.22
C ASN A 281 20.57 12.19 0.76
N GLN A 282 21.56 12.16 -0.13
CA GLN A 282 21.37 11.86 -1.56
C GLN A 282 20.25 12.71 -2.21
N ALA A 283 20.21 14.00 -1.89
CA ALA A 283 19.32 14.95 -2.55
C ALA A 283 19.88 15.27 -3.95
N PHE A 284 19.75 14.31 -4.86
CA PHE A 284 20.19 14.36 -6.26
C PHE A 284 19.00 14.15 -7.20
N GLY A 285 19.06 14.74 -8.41
CA GLY A 285 18.01 14.53 -9.40
C GLY A 285 18.37 15.02 -10.78
N ILE A 286 17.56 14.65 -11.75
CA ILE A 286 17.53 15.25 -13.09
C ILE A 286 16.26 16.09 -13.16
N ILE A 287 16.37 17.33 -13.65
CA ILE A 287 15.24 18.25 -13.75
C ILE A 287 14.28 17.73 -14.81
N PRO A 288 13.01 17.45 -14.47
CA PRO A 288 12.03 16.98 -15.43
C PRO A 288 11.51 18.10 -16.34
N ASN A 289 10.90 17.75 -17.46
CA ASN A 289 10.44 18.71 -18.47
C ASN A 289 9.42 19.72 -17.91
N GLU A 290 8.59 19.31 -16.96
CA GLU A 290 7.54 20.13 -16.35
C GLU A 290 8.11 21.28 -15.50
N LEU A 291 9.38 21.17 -15.11
CA LEU A 291 10.09 22.16 -14.31
C LEU A 291 11.12 22.97 -15.12
N ASP A 292 11.06 22.91 -16.46
CA ASP A 292 11.91 23.76 -17.32
C ASP A 292 11.66 25.24 -17.05
N GLY A 293 12.72 26.03 -16.89
CA GLY A 293 12.64 27.44 -16.58
C GLY A 293 12.35 27.77 -15.10
N TYR A 294 12.11 26.79 -14.24
CA TYR A 294 12.07 27.05 -12.80
C TYR A 294 13.45 27.41 -12.26
N GLN A 295 13.53 27.88 -11.03
CA GLN A 295 14.71 28.52 -10.50
C GLN A 295 15.12 27.94 -9.15
N SER A 296 16.42 28.03 -8.83
CA SER A 296 16.96 27.73 -7.51
C SER A 296 18.14 28.64 -7.15
N THR A 297 18.49 28.68 -5.87
CA THR A 297 19.72 29.37 -5.42
C THR A 297 20.96 28.52 -5.72
N LEU A 298 22.16 29.04 -5.40
CA LEU A 298 23.42 28.29 -5.51
C LEU A 298 23.57 27.15 -4.50
N ASP A 299 22.64 27.01 -3.54
CA ASP A 299 22.57 25.83 -2.67
C ASP A 299 22.08 24.59 -3.40
N LEU A 300 21.38 24.80 -4.53
CA LEU A 300 20.98 23.78 -5.47
C LEU A 300 21.65 24.03 -6.83
N PRO A 301 22.96 23.79 -6.97
CA PRO A 301 23.66 23.98 -8.24
C PRO A 301 23.18 22.95 -9.27
N THR A 302 23.23 23.37 -10.53
CA THR A 302 22.87 22.51 -11.66
C THR A 302 23.98 22.42 -12.66
N TYR A 303 24.01 21.33 -13.40
CA TYR A 303 25.01 21.04 -14.41
C TYR A 303 24.35 20.54 -15.69
N ASP A 304 24.78 21.09 -16.81
CA ASP A 304 24.51 20.52 -18.12
C ASP A 304 25.27 19.22 -18.27
N ILE A 305 24.58 18.17 -18.72
CA ILE A 305 25.14 16.84 -18.89
C ILE A 305 25.57 16.65 -20.34
N GLN A 306 26.77 16.12 -20.54
CA GLN A 306 27.28 15.77 -21.86
C GLN A 306 28.05 14.47 -21.87
N ASN A 307 27.97 13.72 -22.97
CA ASN A 307 28.72 12.46 -23.18
C ASN A 307 28.47 11.34 -22.16
N ILE A 308 27.37 11.42 -21.40
CA ILE A 308 26.93 10.39 -20.44
C ILE A 308 25.40 10.37 -20.39
N ASP A 309 24.81 9.19 -20.22
CA ASP A 309 23.37 9.07 -20.02
C ASP A 309 22.96 9.64 -18.64
N PRO A 310 21.95 10.55 -18.59
CA PRO A 310 21.54 11.20 -17.34
C PRO A 310 21.04 10.22 -16.27
N LYS A 311 20.35 9.15 -16.66
CA LYS A 311 19.86 8.15 -15.71
C LYS A 311 20.99 7.30 -15.17
N PHE A 312 21.94 6.93 -16.02
CA PHE A 312 23.16 6.24 -15.60
C PHE A 312 23.96 7.09 -14.61
N LEU A 313 24.18 8.38 -14.92
CA LEU A 313 24.86 9.31 -14.03
C LEU A 313 24.17 9.38 -12.67
N LEU A 314 22.84 9.54 -12.64
CA LEU A 314 22.07 9.63 -11.39
C LEU A 314 22.21 8.34 -10.56
N GLU A 315 22.03 7.17 -11.15
CA GLU A 315 22.20 5.89 -10.44
C GLU A 315 23.65 5.68 -9.96
N TYR A 316 24.63 6.20 -10.67
CA TYR A 316 26.04 6.11 -10.29
C TYR A 316 26.37 6.98 -9.07
N VAL A 317 25.92 8.23 -9.04
CA VAL A 317 26.22 9.16 -7.92
C VAL A 317 25.41 8.87 -6.65
N MET A 318 24.34 8.09 -6.75
CA MET A 318 23.50 7.65 -5.63
C MET A 318 24.04 6.40 -4.92
N ARG A 319 25.15 5.86 -5.33
CA ARG A 319 25.78 4.65 -4.72
C ARG A 319 26.80 5.05 -3.66
#